data_a6202025fd36c06abf11c5cd551d96c3
#
_entry.id   a6202025fd36c06abf11c5cd551d96c3
#
_cell.length_a   1.000
_cell.length_b   1.000
_cell.length_c   1.000
_cell.angle_alpha   90.00
_cell.angle_beta   90.00
_cell.angle_gamma   90.00
#
_symmetry.space_group_name_H-M   'P 1'
#
loop_
_entity.id
_entity.type
_entity.pdbx_description
1 polymer ?
#
loop_
_entity_poly.entity_id
_entity_poly.type
_entity_poly.pdbx_seq_one_letter_code
_entity_poly.pdbx_strand_id
1 'polypeptide(L)'
;MDNNSEKIIDEEMEDLIYLKKTVSKDGKFISDDFIKYHKLTDTIIQDEDDIINTHMEVVKQDAKLLTEEGRLISLIKGIGTDEDKIEIDEYIQRLDNVLDQKMNIYSGLQDKIDIYKGHLKEEDKMRKEYPQFFVDPADL
;
A
#
# COMPACT_ATOMS: atom_id res chain seq x y z
N MET A 1 15.30 -1.83 7.31
CA MET A 1 16.13 -0.81 7.93
C MET A 1 16.44 0.29 6.97
N ASP A 2 15.61 1.29 6.95
CA ASP A 2 15.67 2.24 5.87
C ASP A 2 16.13 3.61 6.33
N ASN A 3 17.37 3.68 6.80
CA ASN A 3 18.03 4.96 7.05
C ASN A 3 18.04 5.85 5.80
N ASN A 4 17.95 5.24 4.61
CA ASN A 4 17.88 5.99 3.35
C ASN A 4 16.51 6.61 3.09
N SER A 5 15.42 5.94 3.49
CA SER A 5 14.06 6.47 3.33
C SER A 5 13.79 7.66 4.25
N GLU A 6 14.21 7.56 5.51
CA GLU A 6 14.09 8.66 6.46
C GLU A 6 14.92 9.88 6.04
N LYS A 7 16.11 9.63 5.51
CA LYS A 7 17.01 10.68 5.04
C LYS A 7 16.45 11.42 3.82
N ILE A 8 15.80 10.70 2.89
CA ILE A 8 15.15 11.29 1.70
C ILE A 8 13.96 12.15 2.13
N ILE A 9 13.14 11.69 3.09
CA ILE A 9 12.00 12.44 3.62
C ILE A 9 12.48 13.71 4.30
N ASP A 10 13.56 13.66 5.08
CA ASP A 10 14.14 14.82 5.75
C ASP A 10 14.71 15.83 4.75
N GLU A 11 15.35 15.38 3.68
CA GLU A 11 15.86 16.25 2.61
C GLU A 11 14.72 16.97 1.86
N GLU A 12 13.63 16.27 1.54
CA GLU A 12 12.45 16.86 0.93
C GLU A 12 11.81 17.91 1.84
N MET A 13 11.77 17.65 3.13
CA MET A 13 11.27 18.60 4.13
C MET A 13 12.14 19.84 4.21
N GLU A 14 13.45 19.68 4.20
CA GLU A 14 14.40 20.81 4.21
C GLU A 14 14.24 21.66 2.97
N ASP A 15 14.06 21.04 1.80
CA ASP A 15 13.85 21.75 0.53
C ASP A 15 12.55 22.58 0.57
N LEU A 16 11.47 22.02 1.13
CA LEU A 16 10.20 22.73 1.27
C LEU A 16 10.31 23.91 2.24
N ILE A 17 11.02 23.73 3.34
CA ILE A 17 11.28 24.80 4.33
C ILE A 17 12.13 25.90 3.69
N TYR A 18 13.15 25.53 2.92
CA TYR A 18 13.99 26.47 2.20
C TYR A 18 13.19 27.28 1.18
N LEU A 19 12.35 26.63 0.39
CA LEU A 19 11.44 27.28 -0.56
C LEU A 19 10.50 28.25 0.15
N LYS A 20 9.93 27.85 1.26
CA LYS A 20 9.05 28.69 2.08
C LYS A 20 9.77 29.96 2.55
N LYS A 21 11.00 29.83 3.05
CA LYS A 21 11.80 30.96 3.51
C LYS A 21 12.19 31.88 2.37
N THR A 22 12.57 31.34 1.22
CA THR A 22 12.98 32.11 0.03
C THR A 22 11.81 32.91 -0.51
N VAL A 23 10.65 32.29 -0.63
CA VAL A 23 9.43 32.93 -1.13
C VAL A 23 8.95 34.02 -0.16
N SER A 24 9.07 33.78 1.15
CA SER A 24 8.72 34.80 2.17
C SER A 24 9.57 36.06 2.04
N LYS A 25 10.85 35.97 1.68
CA LYS A 25 11.73 37.10 1.44
C LYS A 25 11.30 37.93 0.25
N ASP A 26 10.73 37.30 -0.78
CA ASP A 26 10.22 37.95 -1.99
C ASP A 26 8.79 38.51 -1.84
N GLY A 27 8.20 38.39 -0.64
CA GLY A 27 6.86 38.87 -0.35
C GLY A 27 5.77 37.91 -0.83
N LYS A 28 6.13 36.72 -1.32
CA LYS A 28 5.22 35.65 -1.70
C LYS A 28 5.16 34.63 -0.58
N PHE A 29 3.97 34.24 -0.18
CA PHE A 29 3.75 33.35 0.97
C PHE A 29 3.32 31.96 0.49
N ILE A 30 4.12 30.94 0.83
CA ILE A 30 3.71 29.54 0.72
C ILE A 30 3.16 29.12 2.08
N SER A 31 1.86 28.84 2.14
CA SER A 31 1.19 28.48 3.39
C SER A 31 1.63 27.08 3.87
N ASP A 32 1.49 26.86 5.18
CA ASP A 32 1.70 25.54 5.78
C ASP A 32 0.73 24.50 5.19
N ASP A 33 -0.46 24.94 4.79
CA ASP A 33 -1.46 24.07 4.13
C ASP A 33 -0.99 23.59 2.77
N PHE A 34 -0.30 24.43 2.00
CA PHE A 34 0.30 24.05 0.73
C PHE A 34 1.38 22.97 0.90
N ILE A 35 2.24 23.16 1.90
CA ILE A 35 3.28 22.17 2.24
C ILE A 35 2.64 20.84 2.67
N LYS A 36 1.60 20.92 3.50
CA LYS A 36 0.85 19.78 3.96
C LYS A 36 0.20 19.01 2.80
N TYR A 37 -0.35 19.74 1.84
CA TYR A 37 -0.92 19.17 0.62
C TYR A 37 0.15 18.44 -0.20
N HIS A 38 1.31 19.04 -0.38
CA HIS A 38 2.43 18.40 -1.10
C HIS A 38 2.89 17.12 -0.44
N LYS A 39 2.98 17.10 0.88
CA LYS A 39 3.32 15.88 1.63
C LYS A 39 2.27 14.80 1.42
N LEU A 40 1.00 15.17 1.43
CA LEU A 40 -0.09 14.25 1.22
C LEU A 40 -0.04 13.63 -0.18
N THR A 41 0.24 14.43 -1.22
CA THR A 41 0.37 13.92 -2.58
C THR A 41 1.56 12.96 -2.72
N ASP A 42 2.68 13.25 -2.07
CA ASP A 42 3.84 12.34 -2.04
C ASP A 42 3.49 11.03 -1.32
N THR A 43 2.76 11.11 -0.22
CA THR A 43 2.28 9.92 0.50
C THR A 43 1.35 9.08 -0.37
N ILE A 44 0.46 9.70 -1.13
CA ILE A 44 -0.44 9.00 -2.06
C ILE A 44 0.36 8.25 -3.12
N ILE A 45 1.39 8.86 -3.67
CA ILE A 45 2.27 8.21 -4.66
C ILE A 45 2.99 7.00 -4.04
N GLN A 46 3.47 7.12 -2.81
CA GLN A 46 4.09 6.02 -2.09
C GLN A 46 3.08 4.90 -1.78
N ASP A 47 1.84 5.25 -1.42
CA ASP A 47 0.77 4.28 -1.22
C ASP A 47 0.52 3.46 -2.48
N GLU A 48 0.52 4.09 -3.65
CA GLU A 48 0.33 3.42 -4.93
C GLU A 48 1.42 2.38 -5.18
N ASP A 49 2.69 2.76 -4.99
CA ASP A 49 3.82 1.84 -5.13
C ASP A 49 3.74 0.69 -4.11
N ASP A 50 3.40 0.99 -2.88
CA ASP A 50 3.28 -0.01 -1.82
C ASP A 50 2.16 -1.01 -2.10
N ILE A 51 1.02 -0.55 -2.60
CA ILE A 51 -0.09 -1.41 -3.00
C ILE A 51 0.34 -2.34 -4.14
N ILE A 52 1.00 -1.80 -5.17
CA ILE A 52 1.45 -2.60 -6.32
C ILE A 52 2.45 -3.66 -5.88
N ASN A 53 3.44 -3.29 -5.08
CA ASN A 53 4.46 -4.21 -4.59
C ASN A 53 3.86 -5.28 -3.68
N THR A 54 2.94 -4.89 -2.80
CA THR A 54 2.24 -5.82 -1.92
C THR A 54 1.36 -6.77 -2.73
N HIS A 55 0.65 -6.27 -3.74
CA HIS A 55 -0.16 -7.09 -4.63
C HIS A 55 0.68 -8.13 -5.36
N MET A 56 1.85 -7.75 -5.87
CA MET A 56 2.79 -8.69 -6.51
C MET A 56 3.21 -9.79 -5.55
N GLU A 57 3.49 -9.46 -4.30
CA GLU A 57 3.85 -10.43 -3.27
C GLU A 57 2.67 -11.33 -2.92
N VAL A 58 1.48 -10.77 -2.80
CA VAL A 58 0.24 -11.54 -2.57
C VAL A 58 0.01 -12.56 -3.68
N VAL A 59 0.20 -12.18 -4.94
CA VAL A 59 0.06 -13.10 -6.09
C VAL A 59 1.04 -14.26 -5.98
N LYS A 60 2.29 -14.00 -5.60
CA LYS A 60 3.31 -15.05 -5.40
C LYS A 60 2.92 -16.00 -4.27
N GLN A 61 2.49 -15.47 -3.15
CA GLN A 61 2.06 -16.28 -1.99
C GLN A 61 0.81 -17.06 -2.31
N ASP A 62 -0.14 -16.44 -3.02
CA ASP A 62 -1.38 -17.09 -3.44
C ASP A 62 -1.10 -18.30 -4.36
N ALA A 63 -0.15 -18.16 -5.29
CA ALA A 63 0.28 -19.25 -6.16
C ALA A 63 0.85 -20.43 -5.35
N LYS A 64 1.64 -20.15 -4.31
CA LYS A 64 2.16 -21.19 -3.41
C LYS A 64 1.03 -21.88 -2.65
N LEU A 65 0.08 -21.11 -2.13
CA LEU A 65 -1.06 -21.63 -1.39
C LEU A 65 -1.99 -22.44 -2.31
N LEU A 66 -2.18 -22.02 -3.54
CA LEU A 66 -2.95 -22.75 -4.54
C LEU A 66 -2.32 -24.11 -4.84
N THR A 67 -0.99 -24.16 -4.95
CA THR A 67 -0.25 -25.41 -5.13
C THR A 67 -0.47 -26.34 -3.93
N GLU A 68 -0.41 -25.81 -2.72
CA GLU A 68 -0.66 -26.57 -1.49
C GLU A 68 -2.10 -27.11 -1.45
N GLU A 69 -3.08 -26.29 -1.84
CA GLU A 69 -4.48 -26.73 -1.93
C GLU A 69 -4.67 -27.88 -2.92
N GLY A 70 -4.04 -27.76 -4.09
CA GLY A 70 -4.06 -28.83 -5.09
C GLY A 70 -3.46 -30.13 -4.56
N ARG A 71 -2.35 -30.02 -3.81
CA ARG A 71 -1.71 -31.15 -3.17
C ARG A 71 -2.63 -31.80 -2.12
N LEU A 72 -3.28 -30.98 -1.29
CA LEU A 72 -4.22 -31.48 -0.28
C LEU A 72 -5.38 -32.24 -0.89
N ILE A 73 -5.93 -31.74 -2.00
CA ILE A 73 -7.01 -32.42 -2.73
C ILE A 73 -6.53 -33.79 -3.25
N SER A 74 -5.33 -33.82 -3.81
CA SER A 74 -4.74 -35.07 -4.30
C SER A 74 -4.53 -36.10 -3.18
N LEU A 75 -4.05 -35.62 -2.02
CA LEU A 75 -3.80 -36.47 -0.85
C LEU A 75 -5.09 -37.03 -0.25
N ILE A 76 -6.14 -36.22 -0.11
CA ILE A 76 -7.40 -36.69 0.46
C ILE A 76 -8.17 -37.65 -0.50
N LYS A 77 -8.06 -37.39 -1.79
CA LYS A 77 -8.68 -38.25 -2.80
C LYS A 77 -7.88 -39.52 -3.10
N GLY A 78 -6.64 -39.62 -2.62
CA GLY A 78 -5.76 -40.73 -2.92
C GLY A 78 -5.34 -40.79 -4.38
N ILE A 79 -5.27 -39.64 -5.04
CA ILE A 79 -4.79 -39.56 -6.42
C ILE A 79 -3.26 -39.65 -6.36
N GLY A 80 -2.72 -40.72 -6.94
CA GLY A 80 -1.30 -41.02 -6.87
C GLY A 80 -1.08 -42.38 -6.23
N THR A 81 -0.24 -42.46 -5.18
CA THR A 81 0.01 -43.70 -4.45
C THR A 81 -0.84 -43.77 -3.17
N ASP A 82 -1.31 -44.96 -2.80
CA ASP A 82 -2.10 -45.17 -1.58
C ASP A 82 -1.32 -44.79 -0.32
N GLU A 83 0.00 -44.74 -0.38
CA GLU A 83 0.90 -44.37 0.74
C GLU A 83 0.80 -42.91 1.11
N ASP A 84 0.35 -42.05 0.18
CA ASP A 84 0.30 -40.59 0.36
C ASP A 84 -1.07 -40.08 0.82
N LYS A 85 -2.04 -40.99 1.00
CA LYS A 85 -3.38 -40.62 1.42
C LYS A 85 -3.38 -40.13 2.87
N ILE A 86 -4.03 -38.99 3.11
CA ILE A 86 -4.21 -38.44 4.45
C ILE A 86 -5.63 -38.68 4.97
N GLU A 87 -5.79 -38.64 6.28
CA GLU A 87 -7.07 -38.70 6.94
C GLU A 87 -7.81 -37.38 6.86
N ILE A 88 -9.13 -37.43 6.98
CA ILE A 88 -9.99 -36.25 6.88
C ILE A 88 -9.64 -35.18 7.92
N ASP A 89 -9.30 -35.58 9.14
CA ASP A 89 -8.95 -34.61 10.19
C ASP A 89 -7.68 -33.83 9.86
N GLU A 90 -6.68 -34.49 9.31
CA GLU A 90 -5.45 -33.85 8.86
C GLU A 90 -5.73 -32.92 7.67
N TYR A 91 -6.54 -33.37 6.72
CA TYR A 91 -6.95 -32.53 5.58
C TYR A 91 -7.62 -31.24 6.06
N ILE A 92 -8.58 -31.35 6.96
CA ILE A 92 -9.31 -30.19 7.49
C ILE A 92 -8.35 -29.23 8.21
N GLN A 93 -7.45 -29.75 9.01
CA GLN A 93 -6.47 -28.92 9.75
C GLN A 93 -5.54 -28.17 8.79
N ARG A 94 -5.05 -28.85 7.77
CA ARG A 94 -4.16 -28.21 6.77
C ARG A 94 -4.91 -27.18 5.92
N LEU A 95 -6.14 -27.49 5.53
CA LEU A 95 -7.00 -26.58 4.78
C LEU A 95 -7.29 -25.32 5.60
N ASP A 96 -7.64 -25.49 6.87
CA ASP A 96 -7.88 -24.38 7.77
C ASP A 96 -6.65 -23.46 7.86
N ASN A 97 -5.46 -24.04 7.95
CA ASN A 97 -4.20 -23.31 7.98
C ASN A 97 -3.97 -22.50 6.69
N VAL A 98 -4.25 -23.10 5.53
CA VAL A 98 -4.14 -22.41 4.22
C VAL A 98 -5.12 -21.25 4.15
N LEU A 99 -6.35 -21.44 4.59
CA LEU A 99 -7.37 -20.39 4.60
C LEU A 99 -6.99 -19.23 5.51
N ASP A 100 -6.45 -19.51 6.70
CA ASP A 100 -5.96 -18.47 7.61
C ASP A 100 -4.85 -17.67 6.96
N GLN A 101 -3.91 -18.32 6.29
CA GLN A 101 -2.84 -17.62 5.58
C GLN A 101 -3.39 -16.73 4.46
N LYS A 102 -4.34 -17.23 3.68
CA LYS A 102 -5.00 -16.45 2.62
C LYS A 102 -5.71 -15.23 3.19
N MET A 103 -6.47 -15.41 4.25
CA MET A 103 -7.18 -14.30 4.89
C MET A 103 -6.21 -13.24 5.38
N ASN A 104 -5.08 -13.63 5.98
CA ASN A 104 -4.08 -12.70 6.47
C ASN A 104 -3.42 -11.89 5.33
N ILE A 105 -3.03 -12.55 4.23
CA ILE A 105 -2.44 -11.84 3.10
C ILE A 105 -3.44 -10.89 2.41
N TYR A 106 -4.68 -11.32 2.24
CA TYR A 106 -5.71 -10.49 1.64
C TYR A 106 -6.08 -9.31 2.54
N SER A 107 -6.18 -9.54 3.85
CA SER A 107 -6.44 -8.49 4.83
C SER A 107 -5.34 -7.42 4.84
N GLY A 108 -4.08 -7.84 4.77
CA GLY A 108 -2.94 -6.91 4.69
C GLY A 108 -2.99 -6.02 3.45
N LEU A 109 -3.34 -6.60 2.30
CA LEU A 109 -3.50 -5.83 1.06
C LEU A 109 -4.72 -4.91 1.15
N GLN A 110 -5.83 -5.39 1.70
CA GLN A 110 -7.05 -4.59 1.86
C GLN A 110 -6.81 -3.38 2.77
N ASP A 111 -6.05 -3.56 3.86
CA ASP A 111 -5.69 -2.47 4.78
C ASP A 111 -4.93 -1.36 4.06
N LYS A 112 -3.99 -1.72 3.19
CA LYS A 112 -3.24 -0.74 2.39
C LYS A 112 -4.13 0.02 1.42
N ILE A 113 -5.07 -0.67 0.80
CA ILE A 113 -6.07 -0.06 -0.08
C ILE A 113 -6.94 0.93 0.71
N ASP A 114 -7.36 0.55 1.91
CA ASP A 114 -8.19 1.41 2.76
C ASP A 114 -7.45 2.67 3.19
N ILE A 115 -6.17 2.56 3.54
CA ILE A 115 -5.31 3.69 3.87
C ILE A 115 -5.20 4.63 2.65
N TYR A 116 -4.94 4.08 1.48
CA TYR A 116 -4.87 4.85 0.22
C TYR A 116 -6.17 5.60 -0.05
N LYS A 117 -7.30 4.94 0.08
CA LYS A 117 -8.62 5.56 -0.09
C LYS A 117 -8.84 6.70 0.91
N GLY A 118 -8.37 6.54 2.15
CA GLY A 118 -8.43 7.58 3.16
C GLY A 118 -7.62 8.81 2.77
N HIS A 119 -6.41 8.61 2.27
CA HIS A 119 -5.54 9.70 1.78
C HIS A 119 -6.15 10.41 0.57
N LEU A 120 -6.79 9.69 -0.34
CA LEU A 120 -7.49 10.27 -1.48
C LEU A 120 -8.65 11.17 -1.05
N LYS A 121 -9.41 10.74 -0.04
CA LYS A 121 -10.50 11.55 0.51
C LYS A 121 -9.97 12.83 1.15
N GLU A 122 -8.88 12.74 1.87
CA GLU A 122 -8.23 13.89 2.49
C GLU A 122 -7.70 14.85 1.43
N GLU A 123 -7.07 14.33 0.38
CA GLU A 123 -6.59 15.13 -0.76
C GLU A 123 -7.74 15.85 -1.46
N ASP A 124 -8.85 15.15 -1.72
CA ASP A 124 -10.04 15.74 -2.34
C ASP A 124 -10.65 16.86 -1.48
N LYS A 125 -10.69 16.65 -0.17
CA LYS A 125 -11.13 17.65 0.79
C LYS A 125 -10.27 18.91 0.75
N MET A 126 -8.95 18.73 0.76
CA MET A 126 -7.99 19.85 0.69
C MET A 126 -8.12 20.59 -0.64
N ARG A 127 -8.33 19.87 -1.73
CA ARG A 127 -8.52 20.46 -3.05
C ARG A 127 -9.75 21.36 -3.09
N LYS A 128 -10.84 20.97 -2.43
CA LYS A 128 -12.07 21.76 -2.34
C LYS A 128 -11.93 22.95 -1.40
N GLU A 129 -11.19 22.80 -0.30
CA GLU A 129 -10.97 23.87 0.68
C GLU A 129 -9.99 24.93 0.17
N TYR A 130 -9.04 24.55 -0.66
CA TYR A 130 -7.97 25.43 -1.15
C TYR A 130 -7.88 25.42 -2.67
N PRO A 131 -8.92 25.86 -3.39
CA PRO A 131 -8.91 25.85 -4.86
C PRO A 131 -7.75 26.65 -5.47
N GLN A 132 -7.24 27.63 -4.74
CA GLN A 132 -6.14 28.47 -5.20
C GLN A 132 -4.83 27.69 -5.44
N PHE A 133 -4.65 26.50 -4.84
CA PHE A 133 -3.47 25.66 -5.06
C PHE A 133 -3.50 24.96 -6.41
N PHE A 134 -4.62 25.00 -7.11
CA PHE A 134 -4.90 24.25 -8.35
C PHE A 134 -5.23 25.15 -9.52
N VAL A 135 -4.85 26.42 -9.46
CA VAL A 135 -5.01 27.34 -10.59
C VAL A 135 -4.03 26.92 -11.68
N ASP A 136 -4.54 26.62 -12.87
CA ASP A 136 -3.72 26.30 -14.03
C ASP A 136 -2.90 27.55 -14.40
N PRO A 137 -1.57 27.43 -14.55
CA PRO A 137 -0.75 28.53 -15.03
C PRO A 137 -1.22 29.15 -16.34
N ALA A 138 -1.94 28.38 -17.17
CA ALA A 138 -2.54 28.88 -18.41
C ALA A 138 -3.72 29.85 -18.16
N ASP A 139 -4.33 29.83 -16.98
CA ASP A 139 -5.44 30.69 -16.61
C ASP A 139 -4.98 31.98 -15.89
N LEU A 140 -3.68 32.12 -15.71
CA LEU A 140 -3.05 33.34 -15.19
C LEU A 140 -2.65 34.24 -16.35
#